data_4da462e3ed41595d40392cf7d1415520
#
_entry.id   4da462e3ed41595d40392cf7d1415520
#
_cell.length_a   1.000
_cell.length_b   1.000
_cell.length_c   1.000
_cell.angle_alpha   90.00
_cell.angle_beta   90.00
_cell.angle_gamma   90.00
#
_symmetry.space_group_name_H-M   'P 1'
#
loop_
_entity.id
_entity.type
_entity.pdbx_description
1 polymer ?
#
loop_
_entity_poly.entity_id
_entity_poly.type
_entity_poly.pdbx_seq_one_letter_code
_entity_poly.pdbx_strand_id
1 'polypeptide(L)'
;MMLHLTNLKSEFNRYFPDCGDKSIQKLIRNPFILNVSEVSDEIQEEVIEMQHDTNLKDTFESGINLEEFWSQKAISFPKLRDIAIRYLTLFSSTYLCEQGFSTLLMIKNKHRNRLDATADMRLALSSTEPRIQKLVKSMQSQKSH
;
A
#
# COMPACT_ATOMS: atom_id res chain seq x y z
N MET A 1 -17.05 -7.63 -19.92
CA MET A 1 -16.71 -6.49 -19.05
C MET A 1 -16.87 -6.83 -17.56
N MET A 2 -17.98 -7.42 -17.09
CA MET A 2 -18.17 -7.79 -15.67
C MET A 2 -17.11 -8.77 -15.14
N LEU A 3 -16.76 -9.81 -15.90
CA LEU A 3 -15.77 -10.83 -15.47
C LEU A 3 -14.39 -10.23 -15.16
N HIS A 4 -13.99 -9.21 -15.90
CA HIS A 4 -12.70 -8.54 -15.72
C HIS A 4 -12.65 -7.72 -14.41
N LEU A 5 -13.75 -7.04 -14.08
CA LEU A 5 -13.88 -6.29 -12.82
C LEU A 5 -13.92 -7.22 -11.60
N THR A 6 -14.58 -8.38 -11.73
CA THR A 6 -14.62 -9.38 -10.67
C THR A 6 -13.23 -9.97 -10.39
N ASN A 7 -12.49 -10.29 -11.44
CA ASN A 7 -11.10 -10.76 -11.31
C ASN A 7 -10.18 -9.70 -10.71
N LEU A 8 -10.31 -8.44 -11.13
CA LEU A 8 -9.53 -7.32 -10.57
C LEU A 8 -9.83 -7.14 -9.08
N LYS A 9 -11.11 -7.18 -8.68
CA LYS A 9 -11.51 -7.13 -7.28
C LYS A 9 -10.95 -8.29 -6.46
N SER A 10 -10.99 -9.51 -7.01
CA SER A 10 -10.43 -10.69 -6.36
C SER A 10 -8.92 -10.58 -6.16
N GLU A 11 -8.19 -10.14 -7.19
CA GLU A 11 -6.75 -9.91 -7.08
C GLU A 11 -6.41 -8.78 -6.11
N PHE A 12 -7.16 -7.68 -6.13
CA PHE A 12 -6.98 -6.60 -5.18
C PHE A 12 -7.17 -7.08 -3.74
N ASN A 13 -8.24 -7.82 -3.45
CA ASN A 13 -8.48 -8.35 -2.11
C ASN A 13 -7.41 -9.39 -1.68
N ARG A 14 -6.81 -10.11 -2.64
CA ARG A 14 -5.71 -11.03 -2.37
C ARG A 14 -4.43 -10.31 -1.95
N TYR A 15 -4.11 -9.19 -2.58
CA TYR A 15 -2.92 -8.40 -2.27
C TYR A 15 -3.11 -7.47 -1.07
N PHE A 16 -4.32 -7.03 -0.82
CA PHE A 16 -4.69 -6.06 0.22
C PHE A 16 -5.90 -6.54 1.02
N PRO A 17 -5.77 -7.62 1.81
CA PRO A 17 -6.90 -8.20 2.54
C PRO A 17 -7.54 -7.20 3.52
N ASP A 18 -6.72 -6.33 4.12
CA ASP A 18 -7.15 -5.39 5.16
C ASP A 18 -7.67 -4.05 4.59
N CYS A 19 -7.47 -3.77 3.30
CA CYS A 19 -7.95 -2.52 2.67
C CYS A 19 -9.48 -2.44 2.55
N GLY A 20 -10.18 -3.56 2.70
CA GLY A 20 -11.65 -3.63 2.64
C GLY A 20 -12.35 -3.30 3.96
N ASP A 21 -11.62 -3.25 5.07
CA ASP A 21 -12.21 -2.97 6.37
C ASP A 21 -12.52 -1.48 6.53
N LYS A 22 -13.82 -1.17 6.42
CA LYS A 22 -14.32 0.20 6.56
C LYS A 22 -14.11 0.75 7.97
N SER A 23 -14.01 -0.10 8.99
CA SER A 23 -13.79 0.33 10.36
C SER A 23 -12.37 0.84 10.56
N ILE A 24 -11.38 0.16 9.98
CA ILE A 24 -9.98 0.63 9.96
C ILE A 24 -9.84 1.96 9.20
N GLN A 25 -10.53 2.11 8.07
CA GLN A 25 -10.49 3.37 7.33
C GLN A 25 -11.11 4.52 8.13
N LYS A 26 -12.23 4.28 8.82
CA LYS A 26 -12.86 5.26 9.71
C LYS A 26 -11.93 5.62 10.88
N LEU A 27 -11.33 4.62 11.52
CA LEU A 27 -10.37 4.77 12.61
C LEU A 27 -9.22 5.71 12.21
N ILE A 28 -8.59 5.43 11.07
CA ILE A 28 -7.42 6.20 10.61
C ILE A 28 -7.83 7.62 10.26
N ARG A 29 -8.98 7.79 9.62
CA ARG A 29 -9.49 9.10 9.19
C ARG A 29 -9.93 9.98 10.36
N ASN A 30 -10.61 9.40 11.35
CA ASN A 30 -11.01 10.09 12.56
C ASN A 30 -11.29 9.09 13.69
N PRO A 31 -10.32 8.85 14.60
CA PRO A 31 -10.49 7.90 15.70
C PRO A 31 -11.52 8.33 16.74
N PHE A 32 -11.85 9.63 16.82
CA PHE A 32 -12.70 10.18 17.87
C PHE A 32 -14.22 10.01 17.63
N ILE A 33 -14.61 9.69 16.38
CA ILE A 33 -16.03 9.47 16.02
C ILE A 33 -16.35 8.00 15.78
N LEU A 34 -15.37 7.11 15.87
CA LEU A 34 -15.56 5.70 15.63
C LEU A 34 -16.31 5.05 16.79
N ASN A 35 -17.26 4.15 16.47
CA ASN A 35 -17.86 3.32 17.49
C ASN A 35 -16.89 2.18 17.86
N VAL A 36 -16.57 2.07 19.15
CA VAL A 36 -15.62 1.07 19.66
C VAL A 36 -16.00 -0.36 19.29
N SER A 37 -17.30 -0.67 19.22
CA SER A 37 -17.79 -1.99 18.81
C SER A 37 -17.53 -2.35 17.35
N GLU A 38 -17.13 -1.39 16.52
CA GLU A 38 -16.81 -1.62 15.11
C GLU A 38 -15.38 -2.14 14.89
N VAL A 39 -14.54 -2.15 15.90
CA VAL A 39 -13.13 -2.59 15.84
C VAL A 39 -12.91 -3.90 16.60
N SER A 40 -11.80 -4.58 16.29
CA SER A 40 -11.43 -5.82 16.96
C SER A 40 -11.13 -5.59 18.45
N ASP A 41 -11.45 -6.56 19.28
CA ASP A 41 -11.28 -6.52 20.74
C ASP A 41 -9.84 -6.15 21.17
N GLU A 42 -8.86 -6.52 20.35
CA GLU A 42 -7.44 -6.26 20.61
C GLU A 42 -7.05 -4.78 20.69
N ILE A 43 -7.83 -3.91 20.00
CA ILE A 43 -7.55 -2.48 19.91
C ILE A 43 -8.62 -1.60 20.56
N GLN A 44 -9.71 -2.19 21.05
CA GLN A 44 -10.83 -1.43 21.65
C GLN A 44 -10.37 -0.60 22.84
N GLU A 45 -9.52 -1.15 23.70
CA GLU A 45 -8.98 -0.47 24.88
C GLU A 45 -8.24 0.81 24.48
N GLU A 46 -7.30 0.71 23.53
CA GLU A 46 -6.56 1.88 23.05
C GLU A 46 -7.49 2.92 22.35
N VAL A 47 -8.55 2.47 21.65
CA VAL A 47 -9.54 3.38 21.06
C VAL A 47 -10.30 4.15 22.13
N ILE A 48 -10.74 3.47 23.20
CA ILE A 48 -11.44 4.11 24.32
C ILE A 48 -10.53 5.14 24.99
N GLU A 49 -9.31 4.77 25.33
CA GLU A 49 -8.35 5.67 25.95
C GLU A 49 -8.05 6.88 25.07
N MET A 50 -7.82 6.67 23.77
CA MET A 50 -7.58 7.76 22.81
C MET A 50 -8.77 8.71 22.72
N GLN A 51 -10.00 8.19 22.69
CA GLN A 51 -11.22 9.01 22.62
C GLN A 51 -11.45 9.87 23.87
N HIS A 52 -10.90 9.46 25.02
CA HIS A 52 -10.97 10.21 26.28
C HIS A 52 -9.82 11.20 26.46
N ASP A 53 -8.79 11.14 25.61
CA ASP A 53 -7.69 12.11 25.62
C ASP A 53 -8.10 13.42 24.94
N THR A 54 -8.51 14.39 25.76
CA THR A 54 -8.96 15.70 25.28
C THR A 54 -7.86 16.48 24.57
N ASN A 55 -6.59 16.38 25.03
CA ASN A 55 -5.48 17.08 24.40
C ASN A 55 -5.20 16.54 23.00
N LEU A 56 -5.29 15.22 22.84
CA LEU A 56 -5.09 14.57 21.56
C LEU A 56 -6.23 14.91 20.60
N LYS A 57 -7.46 14.97 21.12
CA LYS A 57 -8.64 15.37 20.36
C LYS A 57 -8.54 16.81 19.85
N ASP A 58 -8.18 17.75 20.72
CA ASP A 58 -7.98 19.16 20.36
C ASP A 58 -6.87 19.32 19.30
N THR A 59 -5.80 18.55 19.44
CA THR A 59 -4.70 18.51 18.45
C THR A 59 -5.20 18.01 17.11
N PHE A 60 -6.03 16.97 17.10
CA PHE A 60 -6.61 16.45 15.87
C PHE A 60 -7.58 17.45 15.21
N GLU A 61 -8.44 18.08 15.99
CA GLU A 61 -9.42 19.08 15.53
C GLU A 61 -8.75 20.39 15.05
N SER A 62 -7.50 20.66 15.46
CA SER A 62 -6.72 21.80 14.94
C SER A 62 -6.32 21.65 13.45
N GLY A 63 -6.62 20.51 12.82
CA GLY A 63 -6.36 20.28 11.40
C GLY A 63 -4.95 19.75 11.10
N ILE A 64 -4.34 19.06 12.06
CA ILE A 64 -3.05 18.38 11.86
C ILE A 64 -3.12 17.36 10.71
N ASN A 65 -2.04 17.19 9.95
CA ASN A 65 -1.96 16.15 8.93
C ASN A 65 -2.05 14.75 9.58
N LEU A 66 -2.80 13.84 8.95
CA LEU A 66 -2.97 12.47 9.43
C LEU A 66 -1.65 11.72 9.62
N GLU A 67 -0.70 11.91 8.72
CA GLU A 67 0.63 11.28 8.83
C GLU A 67 1.39 11.79 10.05
N GLU A 68 1.33 13.09 10.31
CA GLU A 68 1.95 13.70 11.48
C GLU A 68 1.24 13.28 12.78
N PHE A 69 -0.10 13.29 12.77
CA PHE A 69 -0.89 12.84 13.92
C PHE A 69 -0.51 11.41 14.33
N TRP A 70 -0.59 10.47 13.41
CA TRP A 70 -0.32 9.06 13.69
C TRP A 70 1.16 8.76 13.99
N SER A 71 2.09 9.48 13.36
CA SER A 71 3.53 9.25 13.57
C SER A 71 4.06 9.87 14.86
N GLN A 72 3.56 11.07 15.25
CA GLN A 72 4.16 11.88 16.30
C GLN A 72 3.27 12.08 17.52
N LYS A 73 1.95 12.12 17.36
CA LYS A 73 1.02 12.41 18.46
C LYS A 73 0.44 11.16 19.10
N ALA A 74 0.13 10.15 18.30
CA ALA A 74 -0.47 8.88 18.77
C ALA A 74 0.56 7.87 19.33
N ILE A 75 1.69 8.33 19.85
CA ILE A 75 2.79 7.46 20.34
C ILE A 75 2.34 6.59 21.52
N SER A 76 1.45 7.10 22.38
CA SER A 76 0.92 6.39 23.54
C SER A 76 0.03 5.19 23.16
N PHE A 77 -0.39 5.08 21.92
CA PHE A 77 -1.31 4.05 21.41
C PHE A 77 -0.61 3.19 20.35
N PRO A 78 0.28 2.28 20.73
CA PRO A 78 1.19 1.60 19.81
C PRO A 78 0.46 0.70 18.81
N LYS A 79 -0.61 0.01 19.19
CA LYS A 79 -1.37 -0.88 18.30
C LYS A 79 -2.12 -0.07 17.22
N LEU A 80 -2.82 0.99 17.66
CA LEU A 80 -3.53 1.89 16.73
C LEU A 80 -2.56 2.57 15.77
N ARG A 81 -1.44 3.04 16.30
CA ARG A 81 -0.38 3.68 15.54
C ARG A 81 0.21 2.74 14.48
N ASP A 82 0.50 1.49 14.82
CA ASP A 82 1.05 0.51 13.87
C ASP A 82 0.09 0.25 12.71
N ILE A 83 -1.19 0.05 13.02
CA ILE A 83 -2.24 -0.13 12.01
C ILE A 83 -2.35 1.11 11.10
N ALA A 84 -2.38 2.30 11.69
CA ALA A 84 -2.52 3.54 10.94
C ALA A 84 -1.31 3.82 10.05
N ILE A 85 -0.09 3.64 10.55
CA ILE A 85 1.14 3.83 9.78
C ILE A 85 1.22 2.83 8.63
N ARG A 86 0.92 1.56 8.86
CA ARG A 86 0.85 0.56 7.77
C ARG A 86 -0.11 1.01 6.68
N TYR A 87 -1.31 1.41 7.05
CA TYR A 87 -2.33 1.83 6.09
C TYR A 87 -1.89 3.08 5.33
N LEU A 88 -1.41 4.11 6.02
CA LEU A 88 -0.95 5.35 5.42
C LEU A 88 0.26 5.12 4.50
N THR A 89 1.17 4.23 4.87
CA THR A 89 2.34 3.89 4.03
C THR A 89 1.94 3.23 2.71
N LEU A 90 0.87 2.41 2.70
CA LEU A 90 0.37 1.82 1.46
C LEU A 90 -0.15 2.86 0.46
N PHE A 91 -0.66 3.98 0.96
CA PHE A 91 -1.32 5.02 0.15
C PHE A 91 -0.60 6.38 0.15
N SER A 92 0.56 6.47 0.80
CA SER A 92 1.27 7.74 1.01
C SER A 92 1.83 8.36 -0.27
N SER A 93 2.03 7.59 -1.34
CA SER A 93 2.44 8.18 -2.61
C SER A 93 1.91 7.39 -3.81
N THR A 94 1.39 8.10 -4.79
CA THR A 94 1.09 7.58 -6.13
C THR A 94 2.35 7.43 -6.97
N TYR A 95 3.51 7.92 -6.48
CA TYR A 95 4.76 7.96 -7.23
C TYR A 95 5.18 6.58 -7.77
N LEU A 96 5.15 5.56 -6.94
CA LEU A 96 5.48 4.19 -7.37
C LEU A 96 4.46 3.65 -8.38
N CYS A 97 3.19 4.00 -8.23
CA CYS A 97 2.14 3.66 -9.18
C CYS A 97 2.36 4.39 -10.51
N GLU A 98 2.64 5.68 -10.47
CA GLU A 98 2.92 6.50 -11.66
C GLU A 98 4.18 6.01 -12.39
N GLN A 99 5.23 5.69 -11.66
CA GLN A 99 6.44 5.08 -12.20
C GLN A 99 6.13 3.71 -12.83
N GLY A 100 5.36 2.88 -12.15
CA GLY A 100 4.91 1.59 -12.65
C GLY A 100 4.10 1.71 -13.95
N PHE A 101 3.12 2.61 -14.00
CA PHE A 101 2.31 2.85 -15.20
C PHE A 101 3.14 3.42 -16.34
N SER A 102 4.02 4.38 -16.09
CA SER A 102 4.91 4.95 -17.10
C SER A 102 5.83 3.88 -17.70
N THR A 103 6.41 3.04 -16.84
CA THR A 103 7.25 1.91 -17.28
C THR A 103 6.45 0.89 -18.09
N LEU A 104 5.22 0.57 -17.65
CA LEU A 104 4.34 -0.34 -18.38
C LEU A 104 3.98 0.20 -19.77
N LEU A 105 3.72 1.49 -19.90
CA LEU A 105 3.45 2.13 -21.19
C LEU A 105 4.66 2.09 -22.14
N MET A 106 5.89 2.22 -21.59
CA MET A 106 7.11 2.07 -22.38
C MET A 106 7.31 0.63 -22.88
N ILE A 107 7.04 -0.36 -22.04
CA ILE A 107 7.19 -1.78 -22.37
C ILE A 107 6.07 -2.26 -23.29
N LYS A 108 4.82 -1.92 -22.96
CA LYS A 108 3.63 -2.23 -23.75
C LYS A 108 3.29 -1.09 -24.69
N ASN A 109 3.74 -1.19 -25.92
CA ASN A 109 3.32 -0.30 -26.99
C ASN A 109 2.26 -0.99 -27.89
N LYS A 110 1.76 -0.25 -28.88
CA LYS A 110 0.70 -0.70 -29.80
C LYS A 110 1.03 -2.04 -30.52
N HIS A 111 2.31 -2.34 -30.73
CA HIS A 111 2.79 -3.55 -31.40
C HIS A 111 3.10 -4.70 -30.43
N ARG A 112 3.29 -4.41 -29.13
CA ARG A 112 3.66 -5.38 -28.08
C ARG A 112 2.53 -5.59 -27.06
N ASN A 113 1.31 -5.36 -27.44
CA ASN A 113 0.16 -5.36 -26.52
C ASN A 113 -0.12 -6.74 -25.89
N ARG A 114 0.27 -7.84 -26.55
CA ARG A 114 0.06 -9.23 -26.07
C ARG A 114 1.25 -9.79 -25.26
N LEU A 115 2.32 -9.03 -25.11
CA LEU A 115 3.51 -9.46 -24.38
C LEU A 115 3.22 -9.54 -22.89
N ASP A 116 3.65 -10.62 -22.22
CA ASP A 116 3.73 -10.64 -20.77
C ASP A 116 4.88 -9.73 -20.32
N ALA A 117 4.53 -8.59 -19.77
CA ALA A 117 5.48 -7.57 -19.32
C ALA A 117 6.02 -7.82 -17.90
N THR A 118 5.66 -8.92 -17.25
CA THR A 118 5.97 -9.14 -15.82
C THR A 118 7.47 -9.15 -15.53
N ALA A 119 8.24 -9.85 -16.37
CA ALA A 119 9.69 -9.94 -16.21
C ALA A 119 10.37 -8.60 -16.52
N ASP A 120 9.95 -7.94 -17.61
CA ASP A 120 10.48 -6.66 -18.04
C ASP A 120 10.16 -5.54 -17.02
N MET A 121 8.95 -5.55 -16.44
CA MET A 121 8.56 -4.63 -15.37
C MET A 121 9.39 -4.82 -14.10
N ARG A 122 9.62 -6.07 -13.68
CA ARG A 122 10.47 -6.36 -12.52
C ARG A 122 11.90 -5.86 -12.74
N LEU A 123 12.44 -6.04 -13.93
CA LEU A 123 13.78 -5.57 -14.26
C LEU A 123 13.85 -4.03 -14.28
N ALA A 124 12.89 -3.38 -14.91
CA ALA A 124 12.87 -1.93 -15.08
C ALA A 124 12.61 -1.16 -13.76
N LEU A 125 11.82 -1.74 -12.84
CA LEU A 125 11.49 -1.15 -11.55
C LEU A 125 12.46 -1.56 -10.42
N SER A 126 13.35 -2.54 -10.69
CA SER A 126 14.34 -2.97 -9.71
C SER A 126 15.46 -1.95 -9.58
N SER A 127 15.77 -1.57 -8.34
CA SER A 127 16.98 -0.79 -8.03
C SER A 127 18.27 -1.59 -8.10
N THR A 128 18.20 -2.92 -8.36
CA THR A 128 19.34 -3.83 -8.41
C THR A 128 19.89 -3.89 -9.82
N GLU A 129 21.16 -3.54 -10.01
CA GLU A 129 21.84 -3.71 -11.30
C GLU A 129 21.89 -5.20 -11.70
N PRO A 130 21.39 -5.56 -12.89
CA PRO A 130 21.42 -6.92 -13.37
C PRO A 130 22.85 -7.36 -13.65
N ARG A 131 23.25 -8.54 -13.14
CA ARG A 131 24.59 -9.12 -13.35
C ARG A 131 24.72 -9.72 -14.76
N ILE A 132 24.58 -8.89 -15.79
CA ILE A 132 24.54 -9.28 -17.20
C ILE A 132 25.77 -10.14 -17.58
N GLN A 133 26.95 -9.75 -17.16
CA GLN A 133 28.20 -10.51 -17.47
C GLN A 133 28.18 -11.94 -16.91
N LYS A 134 27.60 -12.14 -15.71
CA LYS A 134 27.45 -13.47 -15.11
C LYS A 134 26.41 -14.30 -15.85
N LEU A 135 25.30 -13.68 -16.25
CA LEU A 135 24.24 -14.32 -17.03
C LEU A 135 24.75 -14.74 -18.41
N VAL A 136 25.43 -13.85 -19.11
CA VAL A 136 26.01 -14.15 -20.43
C VAL A 136 27.02 -15.30 -20.37
N LYS A 137 27.86 -15.37 -19.32
CA LYS A 137 28.80 -16.50 -19.13
C LYS A 137 28.09 -17.81 -18.81
N SER A 138 26.91 -17.80 -18.23
CA SER A 138 26.13 -18.99 -17.90
C SER A 138 25.23 -19.47 -19.06
N MET A 139 24.96 -18.63 -20.05
CA MET A 139 24.23 -19.01 -21.26
C MET A 139 25.19 -19.71 -22.23
N GLN A 140 24.86 -20.94 -22.59
CA GLN A 140 25.54 -21.60 -23.70
C GLN A 140 25.24 -20.85 -24.98
N SER A 141 26.29 -20.40 -25.69
CA SER A 141 26.09 -19.82 -27.01
C SER A 141 25.49 -20.89 -27.93
N GLN A 142 24.26 -20.67 -28.41
CA GLN A 142 23.74 -21.50 -29.49
C GLN A 142 24.63 -21.32 -30.69
N LYS A 143 25.26 -22.44 -31.14
CA LYS A 143 25.98 -22.46 -32.41
C LYS A 143 24.96 -22.22 -33.50
N SER A 144 25.08 -21.11 -34.23
CA SER A 144 24.33 -20.87 -35.48
C SER A 144 24.74 -21.95 -36.49
N HIS A 145 23.76 -22.71 -36.94
CA HIS A 145 23.89 -23.61 -38.09
C HIS A 145 23.79 -22.85 -39.40
#